data_f857691d864f7bec7380cf96bda0c10e
#
_entry.id   f857691d864f7bec7380cf96bda0c10e
#
_cell.length_a   1.000
_cell.length_b   1.000
_cell.length_c   1.000
_cell.angle_alpha   90.00
_cell.angle_beta   90.00
_cell.angle_gamma   90.00
#
_symmetry.space_group_name_H-M   'P 1'
#
loop_
_entity.id
_entity.type
_entity.pdbx_description
1 polymer ?
#
loop_
_entity_poly.entity_id
_entity_poly.type
_entity_poly.pdbx_seq_one_letter_code
_entity_poly.pdbx_strand_id
1 'polypeptide(L)'
;ELIWFLFIMKFRKLIISLLGTALLTSSVGLSTTTASADTLDDSQNTTEVQPKNLKWAYPFKANKKNGVRPMYNAQTFGITNYMRSTTPPSYFHDGWDFGFSEVGHSNVYAIHQGTVKKVAYGNGLGWFIWVISPDNYVEVYQEGFNKKKDIYVKTGQKIKLDQKIGKLTGSHLHLGVTQTNKDYINKYGFPCKNWNVNNGTWLNPIEVIKSNLKK
;
A
#
# COMPACT_ATOMS: atom_id res chain seq x y z
N GLU A 1 -2.71 35.78 -25.72
CA GLU A 1 -3.03 35.44 -24.31
C GLU A 1 -4.52 35.54 -23.95
N LEU A 2 -5.46 35.22 -24.85
CA LEU A 2 -6.91 35.32 -24.57
C LEU A 2 -7.75 34.17 -25.16
N ILE A 3 -7.17 32.99 -25.42
CA ILE A 3 -7.90 31.86 -26.05
C ILE A 3 -7.98 30.60 -25.17
N TRP A 4 -7.45 30.61 -23.96
CA TRP A 4 -7.45 29.44 -23.04
C TRP A 4 -8.53 29.46 -21.97
N PHE A 5 -9.46 30.43 -21.96
CA PHE A 5 -10.46 30.58 -20.90
C PHE A 5 -11.89 30.15 -21.25
N LEU A 6 -12.12 29.57 -22.44
CA LEU A 6 -13.50 29.28 -22.92
C LEU A 6 -13.83 27.80 -23.10
N PHE A 7 -13.03 26.86 -22.53
CA PHE A 7 -13.31 25.42 -22.71
C PHE A 7 -13.78 24.68 -21.45
N ILE A 8 -14.04 25.34 -20.32
CA ILE A 8 -14.44 24.70 -19.04
C ILE A 8 -15.88 24.98 -18.62
N MET A 9 -16.75 25.48 -19.48
CA MET A 9 -18.15 25.75 -19.11
C MET A 9 -19.18 25.13 -20.07
N LYS A 10 -19.11 23.83 -20.34
CA LYS A 10 -20.24 23.11 -20.97
C LYS A 10 -20.19 21.62 -20.59
N PHE A 11 -20.60 21.26 -19.38
CA PHE A 11 -21.21 19.95 -19.05
C PHE A 11 -21.77 19.99 -17.62
N ARG A 12 -22.76 20.89 -17.42
CA ARG A 12 -23.73 20.77 -16.33
C ARG A 12 -25.09 20.97 -16.93
N LYS A 13 -25.81 19.87 -17.14
CA LYS A 13 -27.29 19.75 -17.07
C LYS A 13 -27.66 18.42 -17.72
N LEU A 14 -28.23 17.59 -16.96
CA LEU A 14 -29.37 16.70 -17.18
C LEU A 14 -29.14 15.39 -16.41
N ILE A 15 -29.90 15.23 -15.36
CA ILE A 15 -30.88 14.13 -15.14
C ILE A 15 -31.50 14.40 -13.77
N ILE A 16 -32.72 14.94 -13.83
CA ILE A 16 -33.72 14.92 -12.76
C ILE A 16 -34.91 14.13 -13.34
N SER A 17 -35.52 13.36 -12.46
CA SER A 17 -36.86 12.74 -12.58
C SER A 17 -36.89 11.26 -12.99
N LEU A 18 -37.22 10.41 -12.00
CA LEU A 18 -38.52 9.73 -11.95
C LEU A 18 -38.71 9.07 -10.57
N LEU A 19 -39.55 9.69 -9.75
CA LEU A 19 -40.27 9.01 -8.67
C LEU A 19 -41.40 8.20 -9.30
N GLY A 20 -41.48 6.92 -8.93
CA GLY A 20 -42.60 6.05 -9.23
C GLY A 20 -43.02 5.32 -7.96
N THR A 21 -44.05 5.88 -7.30
CA THR A 21 -44.80 5.24 -6.21
C THR A 21 -45.62 4.06 -6.74
N ALA A 22 -45.53 2.90 -6.08
CA ALA A 22 -46.57 1.88 -6.16
C ALA A 22 -46.82 1.31 -4.76
N LEU A 23 -47.92 1.75 -4.17
CA LEU A 23 -48.60 1.05 -3.08
C LEU A 23 -49.37 -0.15 -3.67
N LEU A 24 -49.23 -1.32 -3.09
CA LEU A 24 -50.23 -2.38 -3.20
C LEU A 24 -50.36 -3.09 -1.85
N THR A 25 -51.54 -2.90 -1.27
CA THR A 25 -52.12 -3.59 -0.11
C THR A 25 -52.72 -4.91 -0.54
N SER A 26 -52.51 -6.02 0.20
CA SER A 26 -53.51 -7.10 0.37
C SER A 26 -53.10 -7.99 1.56
N SER A 27 -53.77 -7.96 2.54
CA SER A 27 -54.65 -8.76 3.39
C SER A 27 -54.31 -10.23 3.62
N VAL A 28 -54.07 -10.51 4.91
CA VAL A 28 -54.56 -11.57 5.82
C VAL A 28 -54.59 -13.02 5.32
N GLY A 29 -53.86 -13.87 5.99
CA GLY A 29 -54.02 -15.32 6.05
C GLY A 29 -53.37 -15.84 7.32
N LEU A 30 -54.15 -15.94 8.39
CA LEU A 30 -53.77 -16.53 9.67
C LEU A 30 -53.82 -18.08 9.56
N SER A 31 -52.70 -18.75 9.66
CA SER A 31 -52.68 -20.23 9.93
C SER A 31 -51.63 -20.51 11.03
N THR A 32 -52.12 -20.86 12.18
CA THR A 32 -51.32 -21.36 13.30
C THR A 32 -50.96 -22.83 13.05
N THR A 33 -49.67 -23.09 12.92
CA THR A 33 -49.11 -24.42 13.21
C THR A 33 -47.93 -24.25 14.14
N THR A 34 -48.12 -24.77 15.33
CA THR A 34 -47.08 -24.94 16.34
C THR A 34 -46.12 -26.03 15.87
N ALA A 35 -44.88 -25.66 15.59
CA ALA A 35 -43.78 -26.59 15.47
C ALA A 35 -42.65 -26.10 16.36
N SER A 36 -42.14 -27.01 17.15
CA SER A 36 -41.08 -26.82 18.14
C SER A 36 -39.83 -26.21 17.52
N ALA A 37 -39.30 -25.18 18.15
CA ALA A 37 -38.03 -24.57 17.80
C ALA A 37 -36.89 -25.45 18.32
N ASP A 38 -36.19 -26.11 17.40
CA ASP A 38 -34.80 -26.48 17.64
C ASP A 38 -33.96 -25.24 17.33
N THR A 39 -33.45 -24.62 18.38
CA THR A 39 -32.49 -23.53 18.32
C THR A 39 -31.15 -24.09 17.88
N LEU A 40 -30.86 -24.03 16.57
CA LEU A 40 -29.49 -24.09 16.11
C LEU A 40 -28.93 -22.66 16.20
N ASP A 41 -28.27 -22.41 17.32
CA ASP A 41 -27.39 -21.26 17.50
C ASP A 41 -26.11 -21.50 16.67
N ASP A 42 -26.14 -21.14 15.39
CA ASP A 42 -24.95 -21.12 14.53
C ASP A 42 -24.45 -19.67 14.42
N SER A 43 -24.13 -19.09 15.57
CA SER A 43 -23.26 -17.93 15.61
C SER A 43 -21.84 -18.40 15.32
N GLN A 44 -21.53 -18.64 14.05
CA GLN A 44 -20.15 -18.71 13.58
C GLN A 44 -19.49 -17.36 13.80
N ASN A 45 -19.05 -17.13 15.02
CA ASN A 45 -18.07 -16.12 15.34
C ASN A 45 -16.73 -16.57 14.73
N THR A 46 -16.56 -16.36 13.42
CA THR A 46 -15.27 -16.47 12.78
C THR A 46 -14.41 -15.32 13.28
N THR A 47 -13.88 -15.49 14.47
CA THR A 47 -12.75 -14.68 14.92
C THR A 47 -11.65 -14.94 13.91
N GLU A 48 -11.42 -14.00 12.97
CA GLU A 48 -10.21 -13.98 12.17
C GLU A 48 -9.03 -13.96 13.14
N VAL A 49 -8.47 -15.13 13.39
CA VAL A 49 -7.23 -15.25 14.15
C VAL A 49 -6.17 -14.57 13.32
N GLN A 50 -5.87 -13.31 13.63
CA GLN A 50 -4.76 -12.57 13.02
C GLN A 50 -3.51 -13.43 13.17
N PRO A 51 -2.83 -13.80 12.07
CA PRO A 51 -1.70 -14.69 12.14
C PRO A 51 -0.59 -14.03 12.96
N LYS A 52 -0.38 -14.52 14.17
CA LYS A 52 0.69 -14.13 15.08
C LYS A 52 2.04 -14.45 14.40
N ASN A 53 2.90 -13.45 14.19
CA ASN A 53 4.29 -13.60 13.79
C ASN A 53 4.52 -14.04 12.32
N LEU A 54 4.04 -13.27 11.37
CA LEU A 54 4.40 -13.48 9.97
C LEU A 54 5.89 -13.13 9.74
N LYS A 55 6.55 -13.94 8.92
CA LYS A 55 7.97 -13.79 8.62
C LYS A 55 8.22 -12.61 7.67
N TRP A 56 9.41 -12.02 7.78
CA TRP A 56 9.90 -10.94 6.92
C TRP A 56 11.20 -11.34 6.23
N ALA A 57 11.53 -10.66 5.15
CA ALA A 57 12.77 -10.83 4.41
C ALA A 57 13.27 -9.50 3.84
N TYR A 58 14.50 -9.44 3.39
CA TYR A 58 15.01 -8.29 2.65
C TYR A 58 14.57 -8.33 1.19
N PRO A 59 14.41 -7.16 0.53
CA PRO A 59 13.89 -7.08 -0.83
C PRO A 59 14.84 -7.61 -1.90
N PHE A 60 16.13 -7.82 -1.58
CA PHE A 60 17.14 -8.33 -2.51
C PHE A 60 17.89 -9.52 -1.95
N LYS A 61 18.17 -10.49 -2.79
CA LYS A 61 18.96 -11.68 -2.38
C LYS A 61 20.39 -11.29 -1.97
N ALA A 62 20.95 -10.24 -2.57
CA ALA A 62 22.24 -9.69 -2.19
C ALA A 62 22.32 -9.28 -0.72
N ASN A 63 21.21 -8.80 -0.12
CA ASN A 63 21.20 -8.38 1.28
C ASN A 63 21.44 -9.53 2.27
N LYS A 64 21.08 -10.78 1.90
CA LYS A 64 21.38 -11.95 2.73
C LYS A 64 22.86 -12.26 2.76
N LYS A 65 23.59 -12.01 1.67
CA LYS A 65 25.01 -12.30 1.51
C LYS A 65 25.91 -11.17 1.98
N ASN A 66 25.57 -9.93 1.61
CA ASN A 66 26.46 -8.77 1.74
C ASN A 66 26.05 -7.83 2.89
N GLY A 67 24.97 -8.17 3.62
CA GLY A 67 24.35 -7.26 4.59
C GLY A 67 23.51 -6.17 3.93
N VAL A 68 22.99 -5.26 4.74
CA VAL A 68 22.14 -4.15 4.31
C VAL A 68 22.91 -2.85 4.41
N ARG A 69 23.06 -2.19 3.27
CA ARG A 69 23.68 -0.85 3.19
C ARG A 69 22.72 0.08 2.46
N PRO A 70 22.65 1.36 2.85
CA PRO A 70 21.91 2.37 2.09
C PRO A 70 22.68 2.72 0.82
N MET A 71 22.00 3.34 -0.13
CA MET A 71 22.63 3.88 -1.35
C MET A 71 23.72 4.90 -0.99
N TYR A 72 23.42 5.79 -0.03
CA TYR A 72 24.34 6.74 0.60
C TYR A 72 23.97 6.84 2.09
N ASN A 73 24.87 7.38 2.92
CA ASN A 73 24.61 7.59 4.35
C ASN A 73 23.33 8.40 4.63
N ALA A 74 23.00 9.36 3.77
CA ALA A 74 21.78 10.17 3.87
C ALA A 74 20.51 9.46 3.35
N GLN A 75 20.58 8.22 2.90
CA GLN A 75 19.46 7.46 2.36
C GLN A 75 19.00 6.34 3.32
N THR A 76 19.32 6.52 4.60
CA THR A 76 18.74 5.74 5.69
C THR A 76 17.40 6.33 6.12
N PHE A 77 16.57 5.52 6.82
CA PHE A 77 15.32 6.01 7.41
C PHE A 77 15.57 7.06 8.51
N GLY A 78 14.69 8.05 8.58
CA GLY A 78 14.67 9.04 9.65
C GLY A 78 15.24 10.40 9.26
N ILE A 79 15.58 11.21 10.25
CA ILE A 79 16.20 12.52 10.01
C ILE A 79 17.65 12.30 9.55
N THR A 80 17.98 12.85 8.39
CA THR A 80 19.30 12.73 7.77
C THR A 80 19.93 14.12 7.59
N ASN A 81 21.16 14.18 7.08
CA ASN A 81 21.82 15.44 6.74
C ASN A 81 21.52 15.92 5.30
N TYR A 82 20.63 15.24 4.58
CA TYR A 82 20.24 15.59 3.22
C TYR A 82 18.82 16.20 3.20
N MET A 83 18.73 17.44 2.75
CA MET A 83 17.46 18.14 2.60
C MET A 83 16.77 17.70 1.31
N ARG A 84 15.58 17.10 1.44
CA ARG A 84 14.77 16.63 0.33
C ARG A 84 13.92 17.76 -0.25
N SER A 85 13.79 17.79 -1.57
CA SER A 85 12.98 18.77 -2.33
C SER A 85 11.47 18.48 -2.21
N THR A 86 10.99 18.26 -1.00
CA THR A 86 9.56 18.08 -0.69
C THR A 86 8.89 19.44 -0.46
N THR A 87 7.57 19.47 -0.32
CA THR A 87 6.83 20.69 0.00
C THR A 87 6.06 20.51 1.30
N PRO A 88 6.47 21.14 2.41
CA PRO A 88 7.72 21.90 2.59
C PRO A 88 8.98 21.02 2.51
N PRO A 89 10.17 21.60 2.28
CA PRO A 89 11.44 20.87 2.35
C PRO A 89 11.63 20.16 3.68
N SER A 90 12.24 18.97 3.67
CA SER A 90 12.40 18.14 4.87
C SER A 90 13.71 17.37 4.86
N TYR A 91 14.28 17.16 6.04
CA TYR A 91 15.40 16.25 6.28
C TYR A 91 14.94 14.83 6.62
N PHE A 92 13.63 14.59 6.73
CA PHE A 92 13.08 13.29 7.03
C PHE A 92 13.02 12.41 5.79
N HIS A 93 13.51 11.17 5.92
CA HIS A 93 13.39 10.11 4.93
C HIS A 93 12.42 9.04 5.43
N ASP A 94 11.32 8.86 4.74
CA ASP A 94 10.22 7.98 5.12
C ASP A 94 10.43 6.50 4.76
N GLY A 95 11.61 6.16 4.26
CA GLY A 95 11.98 4.80 3.89
C GLY A 95 13.49 4.53 3.92
N TRP A 96 13.89 3.50 3.18
CA TRP A 96 15.29 3.10 3.02
C TRP A 96 15.59 2.88 1.55
N ASP A 97 16.67 3.48 1.06
CA ASP A 97 17.07 3.38 -0.33
C ASP A 97 18.13 2.30 -0.55
N PHE A 98 17.76 1.28 -1.33
CA PHE A 98 18.66 0.22 -1.79
C PHE A 98 19.21 0.60 -3.18
N GLY A 99 20.48 1.05 -3.23
CA GLY A 99 21.12 1.48 -4.47
C GLY A 99 21.51 0.31 -5.39
N PHE A 100 21.43 0.52 -6.70
CA PHE A 100 21.85 -0.50 -7.67
C PHE A 100 23.34 -0.85 -7.56
N SER A 101 24.18 0.05 -7.09
CA SER A 101 25.60 -0.22 -6.79
C SER A 101 25.79 -1.31 -5.75
N GLU A 102 24.86 -1.44 -4.80
CA GLU A 102 24.92 -2.43 -3.72
C GLU A 102 24.20 -3.74 -4.06
N VAL A 103 23.08 -3.65 -4.79
CA VAL A 103 22.21 -4.82 -5.04
C VAL A 103 22.13 -5.21 -6.51
N GLY A 104 22.71 -4.41 -7.42
CA GLY A 104 22.64 -4.58 -8.87
C GLY A 104 21.24 -4.30 -9.43
N HIS A 105 21.12 -4.30 -10.75
CA HIS A 105 19.82 -4.31 -11.43
C HIS A 105 19.17 -5.70 -11.32
N SER A 106 18.89 -6.12 -10.09
CA SER A 106 18.42 -7.45 -9.75
C SER A 106 16.91 -7.50 -9.49
N ASN A 107 16.38 -8.69 -9.26
CA ASN A 107 14.97 -8.84 -8.93
C ASN A 107 14.66 -8.29 -7.55
N VAL A 108 13.52 -7.61 -7.46
CA VAL A 108 12.91 -7.15 -6.21
C VAL A 108 11.95 -8.24 -5.71
N TYR A 109 12.03 -8.55 -4.44
CA TYR A 109 11.20 -9.56 -3.78
C TYR A 109 10.32 -8.93 -2.71
N ALA A 110 9.15 -9.52 -2.49
CA ALA A 110 8.26 -9.12 -1.41
C ALA A 110 8.93 -9.34 -0.05
N ILE A 111 9.01 -8.30 0.76
CA ILE A 111 9.60 -8.36 2.11
C ILE A 111 8.68 -9.05 3.11
N HIS A 112 7.40 -9.15 2.76
CA HIS A 112 6.36 -9.75 3.57
C HIS A 112 5.25 -10.30 2.66
N GLN A 113 4.37 -11.14 3.19
CA GLN A 113 3.20 -11.60 2.45
C GLN A 113 2.06 -10.56 2.52
N GLY A 114 1.23 -10.50 1.50
CA GLY A 114 0.12 -9.55 1.51
C GLY A 114 -0.71 -9.54 0.23
N THR A 115 -1.55 -8.53 0.11
CA THR A 115 -2.32 -8.25 -1.10
C THR A 115 -1.83 -6.94 -1.72
N VAL A 116 -1.50 -6.98 -3.00
CA VAL A 116 -1.15 -5.78 -3.77
C VAL A 116 -2.39 -4.88 -3.87
N LYS A 117 -2.38 -3.75 -3.19
CA LYS A 117 -3.48 -2.78 -3.19
C LYS A 117 -3.41 -1.82 -4.35
N LYS A 118 -2.19 -1.52 -4.81
CA LYS A 118 -2.01 -0.58 -5.91
C LYS A 118 -0.73 -0.87 -6.69
N VAL A 119 -0.82 -0.79 -8.02
CA VAL A 119 0.31 -0.64 -8.94
C VAL A 119 -0.02 0.57 -9.79
N ALA A 120 0.76 1.63 -9.68
CA ALA A 120 0.50 2.90 -10.39
C ALA A 120 1.79 3.68 -10.64
N TYR A 121 1.67 4.79 -11.33
CA TYR A 121 2.70 5.81 -11.47
C TYR A 121 2.30 7.05 -10.68
N GLY A 122 3.23 7.61 -9.93
CA GLY A 122 3.05 8.85 -9.19
C GLY A 122 4.22 9.80 -9.43
N ASN A 123 3.91 11.10 -9.49
CA ASN A 123 4.96 12.11 -9.59
C ASN A 123 5.81 12.08 -8.30
N GLY A 124 7.13 11.99 -8.44
CA GLY A 124 8.05 11.80 -7.32
C GLY A 124 8.17 10.36 -6.80
N LEU A 125 7.25 9.46 -7.14
CA LEU A 125 7.27 8.05 -6.73
C LEU A 125 7.78 7.13 -7.87
N GLY A 126 7.69 7.60 -9.12
CA GLY A 126 7.84 6.72 -10.27
C GLY A 126 6.74 5.64 -10.33
N TRP A 127 7.03 4.51 -10.93
CA TRP A 127 6.20 3.32 -10.83
C TRP A 127 6.36 2.70 -9.45
N PHE A 128 5.25 2.37 -8.79
CA PHE A 128 5.25 1.86 -7.42
C PHE A 128 4.28 0.70 -7.20
N ILE A 129 4.53 -0.06 -6.15
CA ILE A 129 3.70 -1.15 -5.66
C ILE A 129 3.36 -0.87 -4.19
N TRP A 130 2.07 -0.93 -3.82
CA TRP A 130 1.62 -0.96 -2.44
C TRP A 130 1.05 -2.31 -2.09
N VAL A 131 1.50 -2.86 -0.98
CA VAL A 131 1.07 -4.14 -0.45
C VAL A 131 0.51 -3.91 0.95
N ILE A 132 -0.60 -4.56 1.28
CA ILE A 132 -1.12 -4.60 2.65
C ILE A 132 -1.12 -6.04 3.12
N SER A 133 -0.46 -6.29 4.24
CA SER A 133 -0.35 -7.59 4.87
C SER A 133 -1.53 -7.91 5.79
N PRO A 134 -1.77 -9.20 6.12
CA PRO A 134 -2.85 -9.59 7.04
C PRO A 134 -2.68 -9.04 8.47
N ASP A 135 -1.46 -8.74 8.90
CA ASP A 135 -1.12 -8.12 10.19
C ASP A 135 -1.03 -6.60 10.11
N ASN A 136 -1.68 -6.01 9.09
CA ASN A 136 -1.90 -4.57 8.91
C ASN A 136 -0.63 -3.73 8.65
N TYR A 137 0.47 -4.33 8.20
CA TYR A 137 1.56 -3.55 7.64
C TYR A 137 1.27 -3.14 6.20
N VAL A 138 1.86 -2.03 5.82
CA VAL A 138 1.83 -1.49 4.46
C VAL A 138 3.26 -1.35 3.98
N GLU A 139 3.60 -2.05 2.91
CA GLU A 139 4.89 -1.93 2.25
C GLU A 139 4.74 -1.14 0.95
N VAL A 140 5.59 -0.14 0.77
CA VAL A 140 5.65 0.69 -0.43
C VAL A 140 7.00 0.50 -1.11
N TYR A 141 6.96 -0.02 -2.33
CA TYR A 141 8.13 -0.22 -3.19
C TYR A 141 8.05 0.83 -4.30
N GLN A 142 8.92 1.82 -4.31
CA GLN A 142 8.88 2.95 -5.25
C GLN A 142 10.27 3.31 -5.78
N GLU A 143 10.32 4.18 -6.81
CA GLU A 143 11.52 4.76 -7.42
C GLU A 143 12.48 3.76 -8.10
N GLY A 144 12.23 2.45 -7.92
CA GLY A 144 13.06 1.38 -8.47
C GLY A 144 12.64 0.87 -9.85
N PHE A 145 11.47 1.29 -10.36
CA PHE A 145 10.88 0.75 -11.58
C PHE A 145 10.74 1.84 -12.64
N ASN A 146 11.56 1.82 -13.69
CA ASN A 146 11.51 2.81 -14.75
C ASN A 146 10.25 2.67 -15.62
N LYS A 147 9.71 1.45 -15.75
CA LYS A 147 8.56 1.15 -16.60
C LYS A 147 7.59 0.21 -15.89
N LYS A 148 6.31 0.28 -16.24
CA LYS A 148 5.29 -0.64 -15.70
C LYS A 148 5.64 -2.12 -15.88
N LYS A 149 6.29 -2.48 -16.98
CA LYS A 149 6.72 -3.87 -17.28
C LYS A 149 7.81 -4.40 -16.33
N ASP A 150 8.48 -3.52 -15.58
CA ASP A 150 9.47 -3.90 -14.58
C ASP A 150 8.81 -4.39 -13.28
N ILE A 151 7.49 -4.22 -13.16
CA ILE A 151 6.64 -4.73 -12.09
C ILE A 151 5.94 -6.01 -12.58
N TYR A 152 6.05 -7.09 -11.82
CA TYR A 152 5.58 -8.44 -12.18
C TYR A 152 4.27 -8.85 -11.50
N VAL A 153 3.71 -7.95 -10.71
CA VAL A 153 2.46 -8.16 -9.97
C VAL A 153 1.39 -7.14 -10.40
N LYS A 154 0.13 -7.42 -10.08
CA LYS A 154 -0.99 -6.54 -10.40
C LYS A 154 -1.84 -6.25 -9.16
N THR A 155 -2.57 -5.16 -9.19
CA THR A 155 -3.55 -4.82 -8.16
C THR A 155 -4.52 -5.98 -7.93
N GLY A 156 -4.82 -6.28 -6.67
CA GLY A 156 -5.65 -7.40 -6.23
C GLY A 156 -4.90 -8.73 -6.07
N GLN A 157 -3.66 -8.84 -6.53
CA GLN A 157 -2.90 -10.08 -6.42
C GLN A 157 -2.43 -10.32 -4.98
N LYS A 158 -2.67 -11.54 -4.47
CA LYS A 158 -2.01 -12.03 -3.24
C LYS A 158 -0.57 -12.40 -3.56
N ILE A 159 0.35 -11.98 -2.74
CA ILE A 159 1.78 -12.29 -2.85
C ILE A 159 2.28 -12.97 -1.57
N LYS A 160 3.28 -13.82 -1.75
CA LYS A 160 3.95 -14.54 -0.66
C LYS A 160 5.26 -13.84 -0.31
N LEU A 161 5.74 -14.06 0.92
CA LEU A 161 7.10 -13.72 1.31
C LEU A 161 8.12 -14.23 0.28
N ASP A 162 9.14 -13.44 -0.03
CA ASP A 162 10.20 -13.80 -1.00
C ASP A 162 9.69 -14.02 -2.45
N GLN A 163 8.44 -13.68 -2.75
CA GLN A 163 7.93 -13.70 -4.13
C GLN A 163 8.58 -12.59 -4.95
N LYS A 164 9.02 -12.90 -6.16
CA LYS A 164 9.50 -11.90 -7.10
C LYS A 164 8.33 -10.98 -7.51
N ILE A 165 8.48 -9.66 -7.26
CA ILE A 165 7.45 -8.66 -7.53
C ILE A 165 7.85 -7.64 -8.59
N GLY A 166 9.15 -7.59 -8.94
CA GLY A 166 9.65 -6.69 -9.97
C GLY A 166 11.15 -6.85 -10.20
N LYS A 167 11.71 -5.90 -10.94
CA LYS A 167 13.15 -5.76 -11.20
C LYS A 167 13.57 -4.31 -10.97
N LEU A 168 14.63 -4.10 -10.21
CA LEU A 168 15.27 -2.81 -10.08
C LEU A 168 15.88 -2.40 -11.42
N THR A 169 15.36 -1.35 -12.03
CA THR A 169 15.84 -0.78 -13.30
C THR A 169 16.20 0.68 -13.17
N GLY A 170 15.78 1.34 -12.09
CA GLY A 170 16.18 2.66 -11.67
C GLY A 170 17.50 2.66 -10.90
N SER A 171 17.87 3.81 -10.36
CA SER A 171 19.09 3.99 -9.56
C SER A 171 19.02 3.33 -8.18
N HIS A 172 17.83 3.22 -7.60
CA HIS A 172 17.60 2.63 -6.29
C HIS A 172 16.13 2.18 -6.15
N LEU A 173 15.89 1.35 -5.15
CA LEU A 173 14.56 1.05 -4.65
C LEU A 173 14.38 1.80 -3.32
N HIS A 174 13.44 2.72 -3.27
CA HIS A 174 12.94 3.26 -2.01
C HIS A 174 11.91 2.30 -1.43
N LEU A 175 12.14 1.85 -0.21
CA LEU A 175 11.24 0.97 0.54
C LEU A 175 10.69 1.72 1.75
N GLY A 176 9.41 2.02 1.75
CA GLY A 176 8.67 2.53 2.89
C GLY A 176 7.88 1.44 3.61
N VAL A 177 7.78 1.52 4.93
CA VAL A 177 6.94 0.65 5.75
C VAL A 177 6.09 1.49 6.70
N THR A 178 4.79 1.22 6.75
CA THR A 178 3.85 1.84 7.68
C THR A 178 2.78 0.83 8.11
N GLN A 179 1.71 1.29 8.74
CA GLN A 179 0.58 0.46 9.17
C GLN A 179 -0.75 1.06 8.69
N THR A 180 -1.77 0.23 8.52
CA THR A 180 -3.09 0.64 8.00
C THR A 180 -3.82 1.62 8.92
N ASN A 181 -3.48 1.67 10.21
CA ASN A 181 -4.03 2.61 11.19
C ASN A 181 -3.34 3.98 11.18
N LYS A 182 -2.38 4.21 10.26
CA LYS A 182 -1.68 5.49 10.11
C LYS A 182 -2.22 6.26 8.90
N ASP A 183 -2.11 7.57 8.97
CA ASP A 183 -2.51 8.46 7.87
C ASP A 183 -1.38 8.51 6.82
N TYR A 184 -1.23 7.43 6.06
CA TYR A 184 -0.17 7.26 5.06
C TYR A 184 -0.62 7.55 3.62
N ILE A 185 -1.94 7.55 3.37
CA ILE A 185 -2.51 7.70 2.02
C ILE A 185 -3.60 8.77 2.01
N ASN A 186 -3.59 9.63 1.02
CA ASN A 186 -4.65 10.62 0.82
C ASN A 186 -5.82 10.03 -0.01
N LYS A 187 -6.89 10.84 -0.16
CA LYS A 187 -8.10 10.46 -0.92
C LYS A 187 -7.85 10.10 -2.40
N TYR A 188 -6.70 10.45 -2.96
CA TYR A 188 -6.31 10.13 -4.34
C TYR A 188 -5.45 8.86 -4.42
N GLY A 189 -5.13 8.26 -3.28
CA GLY A 189 -4.32 7.05 -3.21
C GLY A 189 -2.81 7.31 -3.38
N PHE A 190 -2.32 8.44 -2.91
CA PHE A 190 -0.91 8.81 -2.79
C PHE A 190 -0.56 9.11 -1.33
N PRO A 191 0.72 9.22 -0.97
CA PRO A 191 1.12 9.59 0.39
C PRO A 191 0.37 10.83 0.87
N CYS A 192 0.00 10.86 2.14
CA CYS A 192 -0.72 11.98 2.72
C CYS A 192 0.14 13.25 2.77
N LYS A 193 -0.49 14.39 3.08
CA LYS A 193 0.19 15.70 3.07
C LYS A 193 1.44 15.75 3.96
N ASN A 194 1.45 15.02 5.08
CA ASN A 194 2.51 15.06 6.09
C ASN A 194 3.43 13.82 6.03
N TRP A 195 3.50 13.15 4.89
CA TRP A 195 4.33 11.96 4.72
C TRP A 195 5.84 12.23 4.95
N ASN A 196 6.28 13.47 4.71
CA ASN A 196 7.66 13.93 4.86
C ASN A 196 7.99 14.50 6.24
N VAL A 197 7.17 14.22 7.24
CA VAL A 197 7.38 14.65 8.63
C VAL A 197 7.60 13.43 9.51
N ASN A 198 8.60 13.50 10.39
CA ASN A 198 8.86 12.45 11.38
C ASN A 198 7.80 12.50 12.50
N ASN A 199 6.63 11.96 12.24
CA ASN A 199 5.48 11.98 13.14
C ASN A 199 5.02 10.57 13.58
N GLY A 200 5.85 9.54 13.32
CA GLY A 200 5.54 8.15 13.64
C GLY A 200 4.57 7.46 12.66
N THR A 201 4.23 8.09 11.53
CA THR A 201 3.46 7.43 10.46
C THR A 201 4.30 6.33 9.80
N TRP A 202 5.54 6.65 9.44
CA TRP A 202 6.47 5.70 8.82
C TRP A 202 7.35 5.02 9.86
N LEU A 203 7.69 3.76 9.60
CA LEU A 203 8.54 2.91 10.42
C LEU A 203 9.88 2.68 9.71
N ASN A 204 10.95 2.47 10.48
CA ASN A 204 12.23 2.07 9.89
C ASN A 204 12.13 0.67 9.27
N PRO A 205 12.19 0.54 7.93
CA PRO A 205 12.01 -0.75 7.25
C PRO A 205 13.03 -1.80 7.71
N ILE A 206 14.26 -1.36 7.97
CA ILE A 206 15.35 -2.28 8.35
C ILE A 206 15.14 -2.83 9.75
N GLU A 207 14.68 -2.00 10.69
CA GLU A 207 14.37 -2.45 12.05
C GLU A 207 13.16 -3.39 12.07
N VAL A 208 12.11 -3.09 11.28
CA VAL A 208 10.94 -3.97 11.15
C VAL A 208 11.36 -5.33 10.61
N ILE A 209 12.16 -5.36 9.53
CA ILE A 209 12.65 -6.62 8.93
C ILE A 209 13.50 -7.38 9.94
N LYS A 210 14.52 -6.74 10.54
CA LYS A 210 15.43 -7.39 11.50
C LYS A 210 14.70 -8.03 12.68
N SER A 211 13.71 -7.32 13.24
CA SER A 211 12.94 -7.79 14.38
C SER A 211 12.07 -9.01 14.07
N ASN A 212 11.80 -9.30 12.78
CA ASN A 212 10.89 -10.34 12.32
C ASN A 212 11.55 -11.41 11.43
N LEU A 213 12.86 -11.33 11.17
CA LEU A 213 13.60 -12.33 10.37
C LEU A 213 13.63 -13.73 11.00
N LYS A 214 13.57 -13.82 12.33
CA LYS A 214 13.86 -15.03 13.14
C LYS A 214 12.64 -15.61 13.86
N LYS A 215 11.46 -15.14 13.52
CA LYS A 215 10.23 -15.66 14.19
C LYS A 215 9.57 -16.76 13.41
#